data_5bccd3d8a0f8d36f4a59a49fdc2ac84b
#
_entry.id   5bccd3d8a0f8d36f4a59a49fdc2ac84b
#
_cell.length_a   1.000
_cell.length_b   1.000
_cell.length_c   1.000
_cell.angle_alpha   90.00
_cell.angle_beta   90.00
_cell.angle_gamma   90.00
#
_symmetry.space_group_name_H-M   'P 1'
#
loop_
_entity.id
_entity.type
_entity.pdbx_description
1 polymer ?
#
loop_
_entity_poly.entity_id
_entity_poly.type
_entity_poly.pdbx_seq_one_letter_code
_entity_poly.pdbx_strand_id
1 'polypeptide(L)'
;MLAYNSLYPNLIPEGCEQKGYAVSGTLYPVVNVVMTPVAAILYDKLGVGVILLIQSALSLLAALTESQIRVQEPDRRRGEKFSFAMWKADLAEALDYLRGDEGLKAIYSYMAVTNGIGNGYSPILVAFFRTFPGFTTVMYSAFSVAEFAGRAVGGLFHYHKEIPQKKRFGFAFFVYQAYELMDMILLWIPYPLMLVNRAVCGFLGVNSASLREAAVQKHIPDHLRAKLNAFLDMLISLSVAAFGLIMGAMGEVMDYRLCISISACVSCLTCWSTIWRKRRHVRAIYQREVQS
;
A
#
# COMPACT_ATOMS: atom_id res chain seq x y z
N MET A 1 -11.34 6.26 3.43
CA MET A 1 -10.07 6.06 4.18
C MET A 1 -9.48 7.34 4.76
N LEU A 2 -9.39 8.46 4.04
CA LEU A 2 -8.83 9.71 4.58
C LEU A 2 -9.56 10.22 5.82
N ALA A 3 -10.91 10.27 5.79
CA ALA A 3 -11.72 10.67 6.94
C ALA A 3 -11.50 9.74 8.14
N TYR A 4 -11.44 8.42 7.93
CA TYR A 4 -11.14 7.45 8.99
C TYR A 4 -9.78 7.71 9.63
N ASN A 5 -8.73 7.89 8.83
CA ASN A 5 -7.38 8.12 9.33
C ASN A 5 -7.24 9.44 10.11
N SER A 6 -8.07 10.44 9.80
CA SER A 6 -8.09 11.72 10.55
C SER A 6 -8.91 11.65 11.83
N LEU A 7 -9.98 10.84 11.85
CA LEU A 7 -10.88 10.69 12.99
C LEU A 7 -10.41 9.64 13.98
N TYR A 8 -9.74 8.58 13.51
CA TYR A 8 -9.35 7.45 14.33
C TYR A 8 -8.52 7.79 15.57
N PRO A 9 -7.52 8.70 15.50
CA PRO A 9 -6.80 9.13 16.69
C PRO A 9 -7.69 9.73 17.77
N ASN A 10 -8.75 10.46 17.37
CA ASN A 10 -9.68 11.12 18.28
C ASN A 10 -10.71 10.15 18.90
N LEU A 11 -10.80 8.93 18.38
CA LEU A 11 -11.68 7.89 18.90
C LEU A 11 -10.99 6.96 19.91
N ILE A 12 -9.65 6.98 19.95
CA ILE A 12 -8.87 6.16 20.87
C ILE A 12 -8.77 6.88 22.21
N PRO A 13 -9.10 6.21 23.35
CA PRO A 13 -8.89 6.79 24.67
C PRO A 13 -7.41 7.14 24.89
N GLU A 14 -7.17 8.26 25.61
CA GLU A 14 -5.83 8.71 25.96
C GLU A 14 -5.03 7.61 26.66
N GLY A 15 -3.80 7.37 26.22
CA GLY A 15 -2.92 6.31 26.71
C GLY A 15 -3.15 4.92 26.09
N CYS A 16 -4.13 4.77 25.18
CA CYS A 16 -4.40 3.53 24.47
C CYS A 16 -4.05 3.59 22.99
N GLU A 17 -3.41 4.67 22.52
CA GLU A 17 -3.12 4.91 21.10
C GLU A 17 -2.36 3.74 20.45
N GLN A 18 -1.33 3.26 21.11
CA GLN A 18 -0.50 2.17 20.61
C GLN A 18 -1.29 0.86 20.47
N LYS A 19 -2.16 0.56 21.43
CA LYS A 19 -3.05 -0.61 21.37
C LYS A 19 -4.10 -0.48 20.28
N GLY A 20 -4.69 0.71 20.13
CA GLY A 20 -5.66 1.01 19.09
C GLY A 20 -5.08 0.79 17.70
N TYR A 21 -3.92 1.38 17.42
CA TYR A 21 -3.22 1.19 16.13
C TYR A 21 -2.77 -0.26 15.90
N ALA A 22 -2.35 -0.97 16.94
CA ALA A 22 -2.00 -2.39 16.82
C ALA A 22 -3.21 -3.24 16.43
N VAL A 23 -4.37 -2.99 17.04
CA VAL A 23 -5.64 -3.67 16.67
C VAL A 23 -6.04 -3.35 15.24
N SER A 24 -6.07 -2.07 14.88
CA SER A 24 -6.43 -1.63 13.52
C SER A 24 -5.48 -2.22 12.46
N GLY A 25 -4.18 -2.18 12.71
CA GLY A 25 -3.16 -2.74 11.81
C GLY A 25 -3.21 -4.26 11.67
N THR A 26 -3.75 -4.97 12.65
CA THR A 26 -3.89 -6.44 12.63
C THR A 26 -5.22 -6.86 12.00
N LEU A 27 -6.28 -6.06 12.17
CA LEU A 27 -7.62 -6.40 11.73
C LEU A 27 -7.68 -6.65 10.21
N TYR A 28 -7.14 -5.73 9.41
CA TYR A 28 -7.17 -5.83 7.95
C TYR A 28 -6.46 -7.09 7.41
N PRO A 29 -5.21 -7.42 7.79
CA PRO A 29 -4.57 -8.66 7.38
C PRO A 29 -5.34 -9.91 7.79
N VAL A 30 -5.86 -9.98 9.03
CA VAL A 30 -6.63 -11.13 9.51
C VAL A 30 -7.92 -11.32 8.72
N VAL A 31 -8.67 -10.25 8.50
CA VAL A 31 -9.88 -10.30 7.68
C VAL A 31 -9.57 -10.77 6.26
N ASN A 32 -8.50 -10.27 5.64
CA ASN A 32 -8.13 -10.70 4.29
C ASN A 32 -7.74 -12.19 4.21
N VAL A 33 -6.97 -12.69 5.18
CA VAL A 33 -6.61 -14.12 5.23
C VAL A 33 -7.85 -15.02 5.29
N VAL A 34 -8.85 -14.63 6.10
CA VAL A 34 -10.08 -15.41 6.26
C VAL A 34 -11.04 -15.20 5.08
N MET A 35 -11.23 -13.96 4.66
CA MET A 35 -12.25 -13.63 3.68
C MET A 35 -11.86 -13.95 2.23
N THR A 36 -10.57 -14.00 1.91
CA THR A 36 -10.14 -14.34 0.55
C THR A 36 -10.60 -15.74 0.10
N PRO A 37 -10.35 -16.84 0.86
CA PRO A 37 -10.89 -18.15 0.52
C PRO A 37 -12.43 -18.23 0.64
N VAL A 38 -13.02 -17.56 1.63
CA VAL A 38 -14.49 -17.50 1.78
C VAL A 38 -15.12 -16.83 0.56
N ALA A 39 -14.57 -15.71 0.09
CA ALA A 39 -15.06 -15.01 -1.09
C ALA A 39 -14.98 -15.89 -2.36
N ALA A 40 -13.90 -16.66 -2.52
CA ALA A 40 -13.77 -17.59 -3.64
C ALA A 40 -14.88 -18.67 -3.62
N ILE A 41 -15.13 -19.28 -2.45
CA ILE A 41 -16.19 -20.30 -2.29
C ILE A 41 -17.58 -19.68 -2.53
N LEU A 42 -17.82 -18.49 -2.00
CA LEU A 42 -19.12 -17.80 -2.20
C LEU A 42 -19.33 -17.44 -3.68
N TYR A 43 -18.27 -17.02 -4.36
CA TYR A 43 -18.31 -16.72 -5.79
C TYR A 43 -18.74 -17.94 -6.62
N ASP A 44 -18.13 -19.08 -6.35
CA ASP A 44 -18.44 -20.32 -7.07
C ASP A 44 -19.86 -20.83 -6.80
N LYS A 45 -20.41 -20.61 -5.58
CA LYS A 45 -21.73 -21.10 -5.18
C LYS A 45 -22.88 -20.15 -5.47
N LEU A 46 -22.68 -18.87 -5.27
CA LEU A 46 -23.76 -17.85 -5.29
C LEU A 46 -23.73 -16.96 -6.53
N GLY A 47 -22.60 -16.93 -7.22
CA GLY A 47 -22.38 -16.01 -8.34
C GLY A 47 -22.20 -14.54 -7.92
N VAL A 48 -21.74 -13.74 -8.85
CA VAL A 48 -21.39 -12.32 -8.65
C VAL A 48 -22.56 -11.47 -8.17
N GLY A 49 -23.77 -11.71 -8.73
CA GLY A 49 -24.95 -10.89 -8.42
C GLY A 49 -25.33 -10.92 -6.94
N VAL A 50 -25.36 -12.12 -6.34
CA VAL A 50 -25.70 -12.29 -4.92
C VAL A 50 -24.61 -11.69 -4.03
N ILE A 51 -23.33 -11.83 -4.38
CA ILE A 51 -22.23 -11.23 -3.64
C ILE A 51 -22.33 -9.71 -3.62
N LEU A 52 -22.66 -9.08 -4.75
CA LEU A 52 -22.84 -7.63 -4.83
C LEU A 52 -24.02 -7.15 -3.97
N LEU A 53 -25.11 -7.92 -3.89
CA LEU A 53 -26.25 -7.60 -3.00
C LEU A 53 -25.83 -7.69 -1.53
N ILE A 54 -25.12 -8.75 -1.13
CA ILE A 54 -24.59 -8.91 0.23
C ILE A 54 -23.63 -7.74 0.56
N GLN A 55 -22.73 -7.43 -0.33
CA GLN A 55 -21.78 -6.30 -0.16
C GLN A 55 -22.53 -4.97 0.01
N SER A 56 -23.56 -4.73 -0.80
CA SER A 56 -24.39 -3.52 -0.70
C SER A 56 -25.11 -3.43 0.64
N ALA A 57 -25.70 -4.53 1.12
CA ALA A 57 -26.36 -4.59 2.42
C ALA A 57 -25.37 -4.34 3.57
N LEU A 58 -24.20 -4.96 3.54
CA LEU A 58 -23.14 -4.73 4.54
C LEU A 58 -22.62 -3.29 4.52
N SER A 59 -22.48 -2.69 3.34
CA SER A 59 -22.07 -1.28 3.21
C SER A 59 -23.11 -0.32 3.78
N LEU A 60 -24.43 -0.61 3.60
CA LEU A 60 -25.50 0.16 4.24
C LEU A 60 -25.47 0.05 5.76
N LEU A 61 -25.28 -1.15 6.29
CA LEU A 61 -25.13 -1.36 7.73
C LEU A 61 -23.92 -0.62 8.29
N ALA A 62 -22.78 -0.66 7.60
CA ALA A 62 -21.59 0.10 7.97
C ALA A 62 -21.87 1.60 7.98
N ALA A 63 -22.51 2.15 6.95
CA ALA A 63 -22.88 3.56 6.89
C ALA A 63 -23.82 3.98 8.03
N LEU A 64 -24.80 3.12 8.38
CA LEU A 64 -25.69 3.36 9.51
C LEU A 64 -24.97 3.36 10.85
N THR A 65 -24.01 2.45 11.06
CA THR A 65 -23.21 2.43 12.29
C THR A 65 -22.25 3.62 12.35
N GLU A 66 -21.60 3.96 11.25
CA GLU A 66 -20.72 5.13 11.16
C GLU A 66 -21.47 6.45 11.41
N SER A 67 -22.73 6.57 10.97
CA SER A 67 -23.54 7.77 11.20
C SER A 67 -23.84 8.05 12.68
N GLN A 68 -23.68 7.03 13.55
CA GLN A 68 -23.87 7.17 15.00
C GLN A 68 -22.62 7.66 15.72
N ILE A 69 -21.47 7.68 15.05
CA ILE A 69 -20.21 8.15 15.63
C ILE A 69 -20.28 9.66 15.78
N ARG A 70 -20.24 10.15 17.03
CA ARG A 70 -20.19 11.57 17.36
C ARG A 70 -18.78 11.91 17.82
N VAL A 71 -18.03 12.61 16.99
CA VAL A 71 -16.70 13.13 17.33
C VAL A 71 -16.79 14.62 17.54
N GLN A 72 -16.20 15.12 18.62
CA GLN A 72 -15.96 16.56 18.78
C GLN A 72 -14.71 16.89 17.95
N GLU A 73 -14.92 17.41 16.75
CA GLU A 73 -13.81 17.94 15.96
C GLU A 73 -13.25 19.21 16.61
N PRO A 74 -11.92 19.30 16.80
CA PRO A 74 -11.32 20.55 17.23
C PRO A 74 -11.61 21.65 16.18
N ASP A 75 -12.09 22.78 16.65
CA ASP A 75 -12.71 23.90 15.91
C ASP A 75 -11.78 24.64 14.91
N ARG A 76 -10.93 23.95 14.19
CA ARG A 76 -9.94 24.61 13.32
C ARG A 76 -10.53 25.25 12.04
N ARG A 77 -11.73 24.85 11.60
CA ARG A 77 -12.41 25.42 10.41
C ARG A 77 -13.94 25.32 10.48
N ARG A 78 -14.53 25.49 11.66
CA ARG A 78 -15.98 25.48 11.82
C ARG A 78 -16.58 26.68 11.07
N GLY A 79 -17.25 26.43 9.95
CA GLY A 79 -17.94 27.44 9.15
C GLY A 79 -17.34 27.76 7.78
N GLU A 80 -16.15 27.32 7.44
CA GLU A 80 -15.61 27.49 6.08
C GLU A 80 -16.26 26.46 5.12
N LYS A 81 -17.05 26.97 4.16
CA LYS A 81 -17.60 26.14 3.08
C LYS A 81 -16.46 25.66 2.19
N PHE A 82 -16.47 24.37 1.84
CA PHE A 82 -15.54 23.83 0.85
C PHE A 82 -15.53 24.71 -0.41
N SER A 83 -14.36 25.18 -0.81
CA SER A 83 -14.14 25.94 -2.02
C SER A 83 -13.09 25.26 -2.86
N PHE A 84 -13.34 25.18 -4.17
CA PHE A 84 -12.35 24.69 -5.14
C PHE A 84 -11.04 25.51 -5.11
N ALA A 85 -11.15 26.80 -4.81
CA ALA A 85 -9.99 27.68 -4.64
C ALA A 85 -9.12 27.26 -3.43
N MET A 86 -9.75 26.88 -2.30
CA MET A 86 -9.04 26.35 -1.13
C MET A 86 -8.33 25.04 -1.45
N TRP A 87 -9.02 24.11 -2.11
CA TRP A 87 -8.41 22.84 -2.51
C TRP A 87 -7.19 23.05 -3.42
N LYS A 88 -7.31 23.98 -4.39
CA LYS A 88 -6.20 24.35 -5.27
C LYS A 88 -5.03 24.99 -4.51
N ALA A 89 -5.31 25.81 -3.52
CA ALA A 89 -4.28 26.41 -2.67
C ALA A 89 -3.57 25.38 -1.81
N ASP A 90 -4.32 24.44 -1.18
CA ASP A 90 -3.76 23.33 -0.41
C ASP A 90 -2.89 22.41 -1.26
N LEU A 91 -3.31 22.14 -2.50
CA LEU A 91 -2.54 21.36 -3.46
C LEU A 91 -1.26 22.10 -3.89
N ALA A 92 -1.34 23.40 -4.15
CA ALA A 92 -0.18 24.22 -4.50
C ALA A 92 0.84 24.26 -3.38
N GLU A 93 0.42 24.42 -2.13
CA GLU A 93 1.27 24.42 -0.95
C GLU A 93 2.00 23.05 -0.77
N ALA A 94 1.27 21.95 -0.94
CA ALA A 94 1.87 20.61 -0.90
C ALA A 94 2.91 20.39 -2.01
N LEU A 95 2.60 20.86 -3.23
CA LEU A 95 3.52 20.79 -4.38
C LEU A 95 4.76 21.64 -4.18
N ASP A 96 4.63 22.85 -3.65
CA ASP A 96 5.75 23.75 -3.41
C ASP A 96 6.69 23.21 -2.33
N TYR A 97 6.13 22.65 -1.26
CA TYR A 97 6.92 21.93 -0.26
C TYR A 97 7.67 20.75 -0.88
N LEU A 98 6.97 19.93 -1.66
CA LEU A 98 7.57 18.75 -2.30
C LEU A 98 8.66 19.13 -3.32
N ARG A 99 8.51 20.26 -4.02
CA ARG A 99 9.54 20.77 -4.94
C ARG A 99 10.82 21.16 -4.22
N GLY A 100 10.71 21.67 -3.01
CA GLY A 100 11.86 22.05 -2.16
C GLY A 100 12.56 20.86 -1.51
N ASP A 101 11.90 19.70 -1.40
CA ASP A 101 12.45 18.51 -0.73
C ASP A 101 12.75 17.39 -1.73
N GLU A 102 13.99 17.31 -2.16
CA GLU A 102 14.47 16.31 -3.12
C GLU A 102 14.37 14.86 -2.60
N GLY A 103 14.47 14.66 -1.29
CA GLY A 103 14.36 13.34 -0.68
C GLY A 103 12.93 12.84 -0.66
N LEU A 104 12.01 13.68 -0.19
CA LEU A 104 10.57 13.36 -0.14
C LEU A 104 10.00 13.19 -1.54
N LYS A 105 10.38 14.06 -2.47
CA LYS A 105 10.02 13.96 -3.89
C LYS A 105 10.44 12.62 -4.50
N ALA A 106 11.68 12.17 -4.22
CA ALA A 106 12.18 10.89 -4.71
C ALA A 106 11.35 9.71 -4.13
N ILE A 107 11.02 9.75 -2.84
CA ILE A 107 10.19 8.73 -2.18
C ILE A 107 8.78 8.72 -2.78
N TYR A 108 8.15 9.88 -2.94
CA TYR A 108 6.78 9.97 -3.48
C TYR A 108 6.70 9.52 -4.93
N SER A 109 7.67 9.92 -5.77
CA SER A 109 7.74 9.47 -7.16
C SER A 109 7.93 7.95 -7.26
N TYR A 110 8.81 7.38 -6.43
CA TYR A 110 9.00 5.93 -6.34
C TYR A 110 7.71 5.23 -5.91
N MET A 111 7.07 5.69 -4.83
CA MET A 111 5.84 5.09 -4.32
C MET A 111 4.68 5.16 -5.31
N ALA A 112 4.52 6.29 -6.00
CA ALA A 112 3.47 6.44 -7.00
C ALA A 112 3.61 5.39 -8.11
N VAL A 113 4.81 5.24 -8.67
CA VAL A 113 5.06 4.28 -9.75
C VAL A 113 4.95 2.84 -9.27
N THR A 114 5.62 2.46 -8.17
CA THR A 114 5.65 1.07 -7.71
C THR A 114 4.30 0.59 -7.17
N ASN A 115 3.54 1.43 -6.45
CA ASN A 115 2.17 1.10 -6.06
C ASN A 115 1.23 1.06 -7.27
N GLY A 116 1.42 1.95 -8.25
CA GLY A 116 0.69 1.93 -9.51
C GLY A 116 0.88 0.61 -10.25
N ILE A 117 2.13 0.19 -10.42
CA ILE A 117 2.49 -1.09 -11.06
C ILE A 117 1.96 -2.26 -10.23
N GLY A 118 2.27 -2.32 -8.93
CA GLY A 118 1.92 -3.43 -8.05
C GLY A 118 0.41 -3.69 -7.95
N ASN A 119 -0.41 -2.64 -7.94
CA ASN A 119 -1.87 -2.80 -8.01
C ASN A 119 -2.36 -2.98 -9.46
N GLY A 120 -1.70 -2.36 -10.44
CA GLY A 120 -2.07 -2.44 -11.85
C GLY A 120 -1.91 -3.83 -12.44
N TYR A 121 -0.95 -4.65 -11.98
CA TYR A 121 -0.79 -6.03 -12.48
C TYR A 121 -1.70 -7.07 -11.80
N SER A 122 -2.44 -6.70 -10.77
CA SER A 122 -3.34 -7.61 -10.07
C SER A 122 -4.34 -8.34 -11.00
N PRO A 123 -4.99 -7.67 -11.97
CA PRO A 123 -5.82 -8.35 -12.96
C PRO A 123 -5.06 -9.37 -13.82
N ILE A 124 -3.80 -9.10 -14.15
CA ILE A 124 -2.93 -10.03 -14.92
C ILE A 124 -2.66 -11.30 -14.12
N LEU A 125 -2.39 -11.19 -12.81
CA LEU A 125 -2.24 -12.35 -11.95
C LEU A 125 -3.51 -13.21 -11.92
N VAL A 126 -4.68 -12.58 -11.74
CA VAL A 126 -5.96 -13.29 -11.76
C VAL A 126 -6.17 -13.99 -13.11
N ALA A 127 -5.91 -13.30 -14.23
CA ALA A 127 -6.03 -13.85 -15.57
C ALA A 127 -5.08 -15.05 -15.75
N PHE A 128 -3.83 -14.94 -15.32
CA PHE A 128 -2.85 -16.04 -15.38
C PHE A 128 -3.36 -17.28 -14.64
N PHE A 129 -3.80 -17.13 -13.38
CA PHE A 129 -4.30 -18.26 -12.59
C PHE A 129 -5.60 -18.87 -13.12
N ARG A 130 -6.37 -18.14 -13.92
CA ARG A 130 -7.61 -18.62 -14.55
C ARG A 130 -7.39 -19.29 -15.90
N THR A 131 -6.40 -18.85 -16.67
CA THR A 131 -6.25 -19.26 -18.08
C THR A 131 -5.04 -20.16 -18.32
N PHE A 132 -4.03 -20.09 -17.45
CA PHE A 132 -2.83 -20.88 -17.64
C PHE A 132 -3.04 -22.36 -17.23
N PRO A 133 -2.67 -23.34 -18.08
CA PRO A 133 -2.86 -24.76 -17.78
C PRO A 133 -2.24 -25.18 -16.45
N GLY A 134 -3.00 -25.93 -15.65
CA GLY A 134 -2.54 -26.43 -14.34
C GLY A 134 -2.71 -25.48 -13.19
N PHE A 135 -3.24 -24.26 -13.40
CA PHE A 135 -3.55 -23.28 -12.35
C PHE A 135 -5.06 -23.13 -12.16
N THR A 136 -5.46 -22.66 -10.98
CA THR A 136 -6.87 -22.47 -10.60
C THR A 136 -7.06 -21.19 -9.79
N THR A 137 -8.29 -20.68 -9.71
CA THR A 137 -8.65 -19.55 -8.86
C THR A 137 -8.38 -19.82 -7.37
N VAL A 138 -8.52 -21.08 -6.93
CA VAL A 138 -8.20 -21.49 -5.56
C VAL A 138 -6.68 -21.35 -5.31
N MET A 139 -5.85 -21.69 -6.27
CA MET A 139 -4.40 -21.49 -6.16
C MET A 139 -4.04 -19.99 -6.05
N TYR A 140 -4.75 -19.12 -6.76
CA TYR A 140 -4.60 -17.66 -6.58
C TYR A 140 -4.97 -17.21 -5.17
N SER A 141 -6.04 -17.77 -4.59
CA SER A 141 -6.42 -17.46 -3.20
C SER A 141 -5.32 -17.85 -2.22
N ALA A 142 -4.75 -19.07 -2.36
CA ALA A 142 -3.64 -19.53 -1.52
C ALA A 142 -2.37 -18.66 -1.72
N PHE A 143 -2.11 -18.22 -2.93
CA PHE A 143 -1.03 -17.28 -3.26
C PHE A 143 -1.20 -15.95 -2.49
N SER A 144 -2.41 -15.38 -2.45
CA SER A 144 -2.72 -14.17 -1.69
C SER A 144 -2.59 -14.39 -0.18
N VAL A 145 -3.09 -15.53 0.32
CA VAL A 145 -2.96 -15.91 1.74
C VAL A 145 -1.50 -16.02 2.15
N ALA A 146 -0.63 -16.59 1.30
CA ALA A 146 0.81 -16.69 1.58
C ALA A 146 1.45 -15.31 1.76
N GLU A 147 1.08 -14.32 0.94
CA GLU A 147 1.57 -12.94 1.09
C GLU A 147 1.10 -12.31 2.39
N PHE A 148 -0.19 -12.44 2.74
CA PHE A 148 -0.71 -11.90 3.99
C PHE A 148 -0.12 -12.58 5.23
N ALA A 149 0.10 -13.89 5.18
CA ALA A 149 0.81 -14.61 6.24
C ALA A 149 2.24 -14.09 6.43
N GLY A 150 2.95 -13.87 5.32
CA GLY A 150 4.26 -13.24 5.33
C GLY A 150 4.24 -11.84 5.97
N ARG A 151 3.27 -11.00 5.61
CA ARG A 151 3.07 -9.66 6.21
C ARG A 151 2.81 -9.74 7.72
N ALA A 152 1.97 -10.69 8.18
CA ALA A 152 1.67 -10.88 9.58
C ALA A 152 2.94 -11.26 10.38
N VAL A 153 3.70 -12.25 9.90
CA VAL A 153 4.96 -12.66 10.51
C VAL A 153 5.99 -11.53 10.49
N GLY A 154 6.09 -10.81 9.37
CA GLY A 154 6.98 -9.66 9.24
C GLY A 154 6.65 -8.52 10.19
N GLY A 155 5.36 -8.24 10.41
CA GLY A 155 4.89 -7.24 11.37
C GLY A 155 5.25 -7.62 12.82
N LEU A 156 5.03 -8.89 13.20
CA LEU A 156 5.44 -9.41 14.51
C LEU A 156 6.96 -9.33 14.70
N PHE A 157 7.73 -9.67 13.68
CA PHE A 157 9.19 -9.55 13.72
C PHE A 157 9.64 -8.11 13.92
N HIS A 158 9.04 -7.16 13.19
CA HIS A 158 9.35 -5.74 13.32
C HIS A 158 9.03 -5.18 14.72
N TYR A 159 7.96 -5.67 15.33
CA TYR A 159 7.61 -5.30 16.71
C TYR A 159 8.67 -5.73 17.74
N HIS A 160 9.30 -6.90 17.54
CA HIS A 160 10.30 -7.45 18.47
C HIS A 160 11.74 -7.02 18.14
N LYS A 161 12.03 -6.68 16.90
CA LYS A 161 13.37 -6.29 16.44
C LYS A 161 13.36 -4.98 15.70
N GLU A 162 13.74 -3.91 16.36
CA GLU A 162 13.96 -2.63 15.70
C GLU A 162 15.19 -2.65 14.82
N ILE A 163 15.05 -2.13 13.59
CA ILE A 163 16.17 -1.98 12.68
C ILE A 163 16.98 -0.74 13.11
N PRO A 164 18.30 -0.90 13.39
CA PRO A 164 19.16 0.21 13.80
C PRO A 164 19.10 1.35 12.78
N GLN A 165 18.97 2.58 13.25
CA GLN A 165 18.76 3.77 12.45
C GLN A 165 19.76 3.93 11.29
N LYS A 166 21.06 3.68 11.54
CA LYS A 166 22.12 3.73 10.54
C LYS A 166 21.91 2.73 9.38
N LYS A 167 21.17 1.64 9.61
CA LYS A 167 20.92 0.56 8.63
C LYS A 167 19.58 0.70 7.92
N ARG A 168 18.66 1.58 8.37
CA ARG A 168 17.28 1.70 7.84
C ARG A 168 17.24 1.95 6.33
N PHE A 169 18.01 2.92 5.83
CA PHE A 169 18.07 3.20 4.40
C PHE A 169 18.59 2.01 3.58
N GLY A 170 19.70 1.39 4.04
CA GLY A 170 20.29 0.24 3.34
C GLY A 170 19.34 -0.95 3.30
N PHE A 171 18.65 -1.23 4.41
CA PHE A 171 17.64 -2.28 4.48
C PHE A 171 16.45 -1.97 3.55
N ALA A 172 15.88 -0.76 3.60
CA ALA A 172 14.78 -0.38 2.73
C ALA A 172 15.15 -0.50 1.24
N PHE A 173 16.33 -0.01 0.86
CA PHE A 173 16.82 -0.12 -0.52
C PHE A 173 17.02 -1.57 -0.95
N PHE A 174 17.61 -2.41 -0.08
CA PHE A 174 17.73 -3.84 -0.35
C PHE A 174 16.36 -4.50 -0.58
N VAL A 175 15.38 -4.20 0.28
CA VAL A 175 14.02 -4.75 0.14
C VAL A 175 13.37 -4.30 -1.17
N TYR A 176 13.53 -3.05 -1.58
CA TYR A 176 13.01 -2.56 -2.86
C TYR A 176 13.56 -3.36 -4.04
N GLN A 177 14.88 -3.64 -4.04
CA GLN A 177 15.49 -4.44 -5.10
C GLN A 177 15.07 -5.91 -5.04
N ALA A 178 15.06 -6.50 -3.83
CA ALA A 178 14.67 -7.89 -3.64
C ALA A 178 13.22 -8.13 -4.08
N TYR A 179 12.31 -7.20 -3.74
CA TYR A 179 10.90 -7.30 -4.11
C TYR A 179 10.72 -7.32 -5.64
N GLU A 180 11.35 -6.39 -6.34
CA GLU A 180 11.27 -6.30 -7.80
C GLU A 180 11.89 -7.52 -8.50
N LEU A 181 13.02 -8.03 -7.99
CA LEU A 181 13.62 -9.27 -8.51
C LEU A 181 12.71 -10.48 -8.30
N MET A 182 12.06 -10.55 -7.15
CA MET A 182 11.10 -11.62 -6.83
C MET A 182 9.85 -11.54 -7.70
N ASP A 183 9.36 -10.34 -8.02
CA ASP A 183 8.25 -10.14 -8.95
C ASP A 183 8.65 -10.49 -10.39
N MET A 184 9.87 -10.15 -10.81
CA MET A 184 10.37 -10.47 -12.15
C MET A 184 10.32 -11.97 -12.45
N ILE A 185 10.67 -12.82 -11.48
CA ILE A 185 10.71 -14.27 -11.65
C ILE A 185 9.42 -14.98 -11.24
N LEU A 186 8.45 -14.26 -10.69
CA LEU A 186 7.28 -14.81 -10.01
C LEU A 186 6.54 -15.86 -10.82
N LEU A 187 6.17 -15.56 -12.05
CA LEU A 187 5.38 -16.46 -12.89
C LEU A 187 6.23 -17.48 -13.69
N TRP A 188 7.55 -17.46 -13.51
CA TRP A 188 8.48 -18.40 -14.15
C TRP A 188 8.82 -19.59 -13.27
N ILE A 189 8.55 -19.49 -11.96
CA ILE A 189 8.89 -20.53 -10.98
C ILE A 189 7.69 -21.45 -10.73
N PRO A 190 7.92 -22.70 -10.26
CA PRO A 190 6.85 -23.62 -9.89
C PRO A 190 5.95 -23.06 -8.78
N TYR A 191 4.67 -23.45 -8.78
CA TYR A 191 3.67 -22.94 -7.86
C TYR A 191 4.07 -22.97 -6.37
N PRO A 192 4.64 -24.05 -5.81
CA PRO A 192 5.09 -24.04 -4.41
C PRO A 192 6.12 -22.94 -4.11
N LEU A 193 7.03 -22.67 -5.06
CA LEU A 193 7.99 -21.59 -4.93
C LEU A 193 7.35 -20.20 -5.09
N MET A 194 6.25 -20.07 -5.85
CA MET A 194 5.47 -18.83 -5.89
C MET A 194 4.88 -18.49 -4.51
N LEU A 195 4.40 -19.49 -3.77
CA LEU A 195 3.89 -19.27 -2.40
C LEU A 195 4.99 -18.78 -1.44
N VAL A 196 6.16 -19.43 -1.49
CA VAL A 196 7.34 -19.00 -0.70
C VAL A 196 7.76 -17.59 -1.11
N ASN A 197 7.85 -17.31 -2.39
CA ASN A 197 8.15 -15.98 -2.94
C ASN A 197 7.19 -14.93 -2.35
N ARG A 198 5.87 -15.16 -2.39
CA ARG A 198 4.89 -14.22 -1.84
C ARG A 198 4.98 -14.05 -0.32
N ALA A 199 5.20 -15.13 0.41
CA ALA A 199 5.38 -15.04 1.85
C ALA A 199 6.63 -14.19 2.21
N VAL A 200 7.74 -14.38 1.51
CA VAL A 200 8.95 -13.57 1.69
C VAL A 200 8.72 -12.12 1.27
N CYS A 201 8.06 -11.88 0.12
CA CYS A 201 7.67 -10.53 -0.30
C CYS A 201 6.79 -9.84 0.75
N GLY A 202 5.80 -10.53 1.29
CA GLY A 202 4.94 -10.02 2.35
C GLY A 202 5.74 -9.62 3.59
N PHE A 203 6.63 -10.51 4.06
CA PHE A 203 7.51 -10.28 5.20
C PHE A 203 8.42 -9.06 5.01
N LEU A 204 9.13 -9.00 3.88
CA LEU A 204 10.03 -7.89 3.57
C LEU A 204 9.27 -6.58 3.34
N GLY A 205 8.14 -6.65 2.62
CA GLY A 205 7.34 -5.50 2.26
C GLY A 205 6.78 -4.75 3.45
N VAL A 206 6.20 -5.45 4.45
CA VAL A 206 5.66 -4.79 5.65
C VAL A 206 6.75 -4.12 6.47
N ASN A 207 7.92 -4.76 6.61
CA ASN A 207 9.05 -4.16 7.34
C ASN A 207 9.56 -2.89 6.67
N SER A 208 9.72 -2.91 5.35
CA SER A 208 10.16 -1.74 4.58
C SER A 208 9.10 -0.63 4.58
N ALA A 209 7.81 -0.98 4.45
CA ALA A 209 6.72 -0.02 4.46
C ALA A 209 6.62 0.70 5.82
N SER A 210 6.70 -0.04 6.94
CA SER A 210 6.66 0.54 8.28
C SER A 210 7.82 1.51 8.53
N LEU A 211 9.04 1.14 8.10
CA LEU A 211 10.20 2.02 8.20
C LEU A 211 10.05 3.30 7.39
N ARG A 212 9.56 3.18 6.15
CA ARG A 212 9.33 4.31 5.27
C ARG A 212 8.27 5.24 5.84
N GLU A 213 7.12 4.68 6.23
CA GLU A 213 6.02 5.44 6.78
C GLU A 213 6.47 6.24 8.02
N ALA A 214 7.10 5.57 8.98
CA ALA A 214 7.62 6.24 10.17
C ALA A 214 8.62 7.35 9.83
N ALA A 215 9.53 7.13 8.88
CA ALA A 215 10.51 8.11 8.47
C ALA A 215 9.87 9.33 7.76
N VAL A 216 8.92 9.09 6.86
CA VAL A 216 8.23 10.13 6.09
C VAL A 216 7.32 10.96 7.00
N GLN A 217 6.48 10.32 7.83
CA GLN A 217 5.57 11.02 8.72
C GLN A 217 6.29 11.90 9.75
N LYS A 218 7.46 11.46 10.19
CA LYS A 218 8.33 12.23 11.09
C LYS A 218 9.05 13.39 10.40
N HIS A 219 9.33 13.25 9.10
CA HIS A 219 10.02 14.27 8.31
C HIS A 219 9.10 15.44 7.94
N ILE A 220 7.83 15.15 7.68
CA ILE A 220 6.83 16.12 7.23
C ILE A 220 6.36 16.99 8.44
N PRO A 221 6.32 18.34 8.30
CA PRO A 221 5.73 19.22 9.29
C PRO A 221 4.25 18.89 9.55
N ASP A 222 3.81 18.98 10.80
CA ASP A 222 2.45 18.57 11.22
C ASP A 222 1.33 19.26 10.44
N HIS A 223 1.48 20.55 10.13
CA HIS A 223 0.47 21.34 9.40
C HIS A 223 0.35 20.94 7.91
N LEU A 224 1.37 20.30 7.32
CA LEU A 224 1.38 19.83 5.93
C LEU A 224 1.09 18.32 5.80
N ARG A 225 1.14 17.58 6.90
CA ARG A 225 1.05 16.11 6.87
C ARG A 225 -0.21 15.61 6.18
N ALA A 226 -1.38 16.13 6.53
CA ALA A 226 -2.64 15.75 5.90
C ALA A 226 -2.68 16.08 4.40
N LYS A 227 -2.17 17.25 4.00
CA LYS A 227 -2.14 17.70 2.61
C LYS A 227 -1.21 16.83 1.75
N LEU A 228 -0.01 16.55 2.26
CA LEU A 228 0.99 15.72 1.57
C LEU A 228 0.56 14.26 1.47
N ASN A 229 -0.06 13.69 2.52
CA ASN A 229 -0.61 12.34 2.46
C ASN A 229 -1.76 12.27 1.44
N ALA A 230 -2.69 13.22 1.43
CA ALA A 230 -3.76 13.29 0.44
C ALA A 230 -3.21 13.43 -0.99
N PHE A 231 -2.16 14.22 -1.17
CA PHE A 231 -1.48 14.35 -2.45
C PHE A 231 -0.82 13.04 -2.90
N LEU A 232 -0.15 12.33 -2.01
CA LEU A 232 0.44 11.03 -2.30
C LEU A 232 -0.62 9.99 -2.68
N ASP A 233 -1.73 9.92 -1.93
CA ASP A 233 -2.84 9.01 -2.22
C ASP A 233 -3.46 9.30 -3.60
N MET A 234 -3.58 10.57 -3.97
CA MET A 234 -4.03 10.98 -5.31
C MET A 234 -3.05 10.53 -6.40
N LEU A 235 -1.74 10.71 -6.19
CA LEU A 235 -0.71 10.25 -7.13
C LEU A 235 -0.74 8.73 -7.30
N ILE A 236 -0.85 7.98 -6.19
CA ILE A 236 -0.94 6.52 -6.22
C ILE A 236 -2.20 6.09 -6.97
N SER A 237 -3.36 6.68 -6.68
CA SER A 237 -4.63 6.35 -7.33
C SER A 237 -4.59 6.59 -8.83
N LEU A 238 -4.01 7.71 -9.25
CA LEU A 238 -3.82 8.02 -10.67
C LEU A 238 -2.86 7.03 -11.34
N SER A 239 -1.77 6.70 -10.67
CA SER A 239 -0.81 5.69 -11.14
C SER A 239 -1.45 4.30 -11.26
N VAL A 240 -2.25 3.88 -10.29
CA VAL A 240 -2.97 2.59 -10.34
C VAL A 240 -3.91 2.54 -11.55
N ALA A 241 -4.65 3.62 -11.81
CA ALA A 241 -5.53 3.70 -12.98
C ALA A 241 -4.73 3.64 -14.29
N ALA A 242 -3.66 4.42 -14.41
CA ALA A 242 -2.82 4.46 -15.61
C ALA A 242 -2.12 3.11 -15.87
N PHE A 243 -1.46 2.55 -14.85
CA PHE A 243 -0.79 1.26 -15.00
C PHE A 243 -1.78 0.10 -15.17
N GLY A 244 -2.97 0.17 -14.58
CA GLY A 244 -4.04 -0.81 -14.81
C GLY A 244 -4.45 -0.88 -16.28
N LEU A 245 -4.60 0.28 -16.94
CA LEU A 245 -4.89 0.33 -18.38
C LEU A 245 -3.71 -0.18 -19.23
N ILE A 246 -2.49 0.25 -18.90
CA ILE A 246 -1.27 -0.21 -19.59
C ILE A 246 -1.12 -1.72 -19.46
N MET A 247 -1.26 -2.26 -18.26
CA MET A 247 -1.15 -3.69 -18.00
C MET A 247 -2.26 -4.49 -18.68
N GLY A 248 -3.49 -3.97 -18.70
CA GLY A 248 -4.58 -4.59 -19.45
C GLY A 248 -4.26 -4.69 -20.94
N ALA A 249 -3.82 -3.60 -21.56
CA ALA A 249 -3.42 -3.59 -22.96
C ALA A 249 -2.22 -4.51 -23.25
N MET A 250 -1.22 -4.54 -22.36
CA MET A 250 -0.09 -5.46 -22.49
C MET A 250 -0.53 -6.93 -22.42
N GLY A 251 -1.46 -7.26 -21.53
CA GLY A 251 -1.98 -8.62 -21.35
C GLY A 251 -2.79 -9.15 -22.54
N GLU A 252 -3.27 -8.26 -23.43
CA GLU A 252 -3.95 -8.65 -24.67
C GLU A 252 -2.97 -9.03 -25.79
N VAL A 253 -1.74 -8.52 -25.76
CA VAL A 253 -0.78 -8.67 -26.87
C VAL A 253 0.45 -9.51 -26.53
N MET A 254 0.70 -9.80 -25.24
CA MET A 254 1.86 -10.56 -24.81
C MET A 254 1.57 -11.51 -23.65
N ASP A 255 2.50 -12.45 -23.42
CA ASP A 255 2.41 -13.41 -22.29
C ASP A 255 2.39 -12.69 -20.95
N TYR A 256 1.51 -13.11 -20.04
CA TYR A 256 1.35 -12.52 -18.70
C TYR A 256 2.64 -12.54 -17.87
N ARG A 257 3.52 -13.55 -18.09
CA ARG A 257 4.84 -13.63 -17.44
C ARG A 257 5.72 -12.47 -17.85
N LEU A 258 5.75 -12.16 -19.16
CA LEU A 258 6.50 -11.02 -19.69
C LEU A 258 5.93 -9.69 -19.20
N CYS A 259 4.59 -9.55 -19.13
CA CYS A 259 3.96 -8.35 -18.59
C CYS A 259 4.47 -8.02 -17.17
N ILE A 260 4.48 -9.02 -16.28
CA ILE A 260 4.95 -8.82 -14.90
C ILE A 260 6.45 -8.59 -14.85
N SER A 261 7.24 -9.35 -15.61
CA SER A 261 8.71 -9.16 -15.63
C SER A 261 9.11 -7.77 -16.14
N ILE A 262 8.47 -7.27 -17.20
CA ILE A 262 8.73 -5.91 -17.70
C ILE A 262 8.34 -4.87 -16.67
N SER A 263 7.20 -5.04 -16.00
CA SER A 263 6.74 -4.12 -14.96
C SER A 263 7.69 -4.07 -13.78
N ALA A 264 8.20 -5.22 -13.34
CA ALA A 264 9.22 -5.30 -12.31
C ALA A 264 10.53 -4.62 -12.74
N CYS A 265 10.95 -4.76 -14.01
CA CYS A 265 12.08 -4.00 -14.54
C CYS A 265 11.85 -2.49 -14.49
N VAL A 266 10.66 -2.00 -14.85
CA VAL A 266 10.31 -0.58 -14.78
C VAL A 266 10.36 -0.09 -13.33
N SER A 267 9.80 -0.84 -12.38
CA SER A 267 9.90 -0.53 -10.95
C SER A 267 11.35 -0.46 -10.46
N CYS A 268 12.17 -1.45 -10.84
CA CYS A 268 13.59 -1.48 -10.50
C CYS A 268 14.33 -0.24 -11.04
N LEU A 269 14.14 0.10 -12.31
CA LEU A 269 14.71 1.29 -12.94
C LEU A 269 14.22 2.58 -12.25
N THR A 270 12.95 2.63 -11.85
CA THR A 270 12.40 3.74 -11.09
C THR A 270 13.10 3.88 -9.73
N CYS A 271 13.36 2.78 -9.03
CA CYS A 271 14.12 2.81 -7.77
C CYS A 271 15.52 3.40 -7.96
N TRP A 272 16.23 3.01 -9.02
CA TRP A 272 17.55 3.54 -9.29
C TRP A 272 17.53 5.01 -9.70
N SER A 273 16.59 5.42 -10.55
CA SER A 273 16.49 6.80 -11.06
C SER A 273 16.00 7.79 -9.99
N THR A 274 15.21 7.35 -9.01
CA THR A 274 14.67 8.20 -7.93
C THR A 274 15.45 8.02 -6.63
N ILE A 275 15.33 6.86 -5.98
CA ILE A 275 15.87 6.60 -4.64
C ILE A 275 17.39 6.60 -4.64
N TRP A 276 18.02 5.85 -5.56
CA TRP A 276 19.48 5.74 -5.58
C TRP A 276 20.15 7.04 -6.04
N ARG A 277 19.62 7.67 -7.08
CA ARG A 277 20.14 8.95 -7.58
C ARG A 277 20.11 10.03 -6.50
N LYS A 278 19.08 10.05 -5.67
CA LYS A 278 18.90 11.01 -4.56
C LYS A 278 19.23 10.41 -3.18
N ARG A 279 20.02 9.33 -3.13
CA ARG A 279 20.29 8.55 -1.92
C ARG A 279 20.78 9.36 -0.72
N ARG A 280 21.48 10.47 -0.93
CA ARG A 280 21.94 11.34 0.17
C ARG A 280 20.75 11.99 0.90
N HIS A 281 19.80 12.54 0.16
CA HIS A 281 18.60 13.19 0.69
C HIS A 281 17.64 12.16 1.29
N VAL A 282 17.43 11.05 0.59
CA VAL A 282 16.55 9.96 1.08
C VAL A 282 17.13 9.35 2.37
N ARG A 283 18.47 9.11 2.43
CA ARG A 283 19.12 8.62 3.64
C ARG A 283 18.92 9.56 4.82
N ALA A 284 18.98 10.86 4.61
CA ALA A 284 18.75 11.85 5.67
C ALA A 284 17.36 11.74 6.27
N ILE A 285 16.32 11.44 5.45
CA ILE A 285 14.94 11.20 5.93
C ILE A 285 14.89 9.93 6.79
N TYR A 286 15.48 8.81 6.31
CA TYR A 286 15.45 7.54 7.05
C TYR A 286 16.28 7.53 8.33
N GLN A 287 17.30 8.39 8.41
CA GLN A 287 18.26 8.43 9.50
C GLN A 287 18.13 9.66 10.40
N ARG A 288 17.07 10.45 10.27
CA ARG A 288 16.82 11.62 11.10
C ARG A 288 16.66 11.22 12.56
N GLU A 289 17.49 11.75 13.44
CA GLU A 289 17.43 11.50 14.87
C GLU A 289 16.14 12.07 15.49
N VAL A 290 15.63 11.38 16.52
CA VAL A 290 14.67 11.97 17.45
C VAL A 290 15.45 12.97 18.28
N GLN A 291 15.27 14.26 18.07
CA GLN A 291 15.60 15.19 19.12
C GLN A 291 14.64 14.87 20.28
N SER A 292 15.20 14.18 21.27
CA SER A 292 14.56 13.89 22.57
C SER A 292 14.33 15.18 23.34
#